data_e64e59805c5742ce625cf8185f7cf4d4
#
_entry.id   e64e59805c5742ce625cf8185f7cf4d4
#
_cell.length_a   1.000
_cell.length_b   1.000
_cell.length_c   1.000
_cell.angle_alpha   90.00
_cell.angle_beta   90.00
_cell.angle_gamma   90.00
#
_symmetry.space_group_name_H-M   'P 1'
#
loop_
_entity.id
_entity.type
_entity.pdbx_description
1 polymer ?
#
loop_
_entity_poly.entity_id
_entity_poly.type
_entity_poly.pdbx_seq_one_letter_code
_entity_poly.pdbx_strand_id
1 'polypeptide(L)'
;RNIGGVDPRVLVSKRVKVGYDVPVRDGKPAQEALNGVIGAMAIHLQSAADRKNVLPIENLYVDIGAKDKDEALAKAPEGTPITFATPSTPIGDGCLLCKAGDDRVGCYNLLRLLHADVTCDTWFAFTCQEEVGSRGAYGAAFRIQPDVALILEGTTANDAGEQDETRKVCRLGKGVAVSFMDKASIAQPELFAELLRLAEGSGIAHQVKMAVAGGNDSGPIQRTGCGAKVCVLSVPCRYIHSPSTVLCLEDVEAQYLLAKAYLTR
;
A
#
# COMPACT_ATOMS: atom_id res chain seq x y z
N ARG A 1 -6.27 -9.24 15.88
CA ARG A 1 -6.05 -9.93 14.59
C ARG A 1 -5.53 -8.91 13.58
N ASN A 2 -4.61 -9.33 12.71
CA ASN A 2 -4.15 -8.50 11.60
C ASN A 2 -5.20 -8.45 10.48
N ILE A 3 -5.20 -7.33 9.78
CA ILE A 3 -5.90 -7.15 8.50
C ILE A 3 -4.79 -6.99 7.47
N GLY A 4 -4.76 -7.90 6.49
CA GLY A 4 -3.68 -7.97 5.50
C GLY A 4 -2.37 -8.54 6.06
N GLY A 5 -1.33 -8.47 5.25
CA GLY A 5 0.00 -8.99 5.55
C GLY A 5 0.85 -7.95 6.30
N VAL A 6 0.99 -8.10 7.62
CA VAL A 6 1.85 -7.24 8.45
C VAL A 6 2.98 -8.06 9.07
N ASP A 7 4.21 -7.55 9.01
CA ASP A 7 5.37 -8.22 9.60
C ASP A 7 5.33 -8.14 11.13
N PRO A 8 5.16 -9.25 11.87
CA PRO A 8 5.08 -9.22 13.33
C PRO A 8 6.38 -8.76 14.00
N ARG A 9 7.53 -8.86 13.33
CA ARG A 9 8.84 -8.46 13.88
C ARG A 9 8.93 -6.97 14.18
N VAL A 10 8.13 -6.14 13.51
CA VAL A 10 8.21 -4.67 13.62
C VAL A 10 7.05 -4.06 14.39
N LEU A 11 6.23 -4.88 15.07
CA LEU A 11 5.01 -4.42 15.73
C LEU A 11 5.22 -3.97 17.17
N VAL A 12 6.05 -4.68 17.94
CA VAL A 12 6.24 -4.41 19.37
C VAL A 12 6.70 -2.98 19.62
N SER A 13 6.13 -2.33 20.63
CA SER A 13 6.37 -0.94 21.03
C SER A 13 5.91 0.13 20.02
N LYS A 14 5.18 -0.24 18.95
CA LYS A 14 4.63 0.75 18.03
C LYS A 14 3.42 1.44 18.61
N ARG A 15 3.37 2.76 18.41
CA ARG A 15 2.22 3.58 18.75
C ARG A 15 1.10 3.33 17.76
N VAL A 16 -0.12 3.25 18.27
CA VAL A 16 -1.32 3.02 17.46
C VAL A 16 -2.44 3.97 17.83
N LYS A 17 -3.38 4.11 16.94
CA LYS A 17 -4.69 4.69 17.15
C LYS A 17 -5.72 3.56 17.19
N VAL A 18 -6.61 3.58 18.18
CA VAL A 18 -7.66 2.60 18.38
C VAL A 18 -9.02 3.28 18.18
N GLY A 19 -9.78 2.81 17.21
CA GLY A 19 -11.00 3.47 16.74
C GLY A 19 -10.76 4.44 15.60
N TYR A 20 -11.76 5.23 15.31
CA TYR A 20 -11.75 6.25 14.25
C TYR A 20 -11.79 7.66 14.82
N ASP A 21 -11.08 8.58 14.16
CA ASP A 21 -11.33 10.00 14.33
C ASP A 21 -12.62 10.33 13.56
N VAL A 22 -13.66 10.72 14.28
CA VAL A 22 -14.92 11.18 13.68
C VAL A 22 -14.92 12.70 13.67
N PRO A 23 -14.92 13.36 12.48
CA PRO A 23 -14.96 14.80 12.42
C PRO A 23 -16.28 15.35 12.98
N VAL A 24 -16.26 16.58 13.43
CA VAL A 24 -17.47 17.31 13.87
C VAL A 24 -18.50 17.31 12.74
N ARG A 25 -19.68 16.75 13.01
CA ARG A 25 -20.86 16.84 12.13
C ARG A 25 -22.04 17.33 12.95
N ASP A 26 -22.80 18.26 12.42
CA ASP A 26 -24.06 18.77 13.01
C ASP A 26 -23.90 19.24 14.47
N GLY A 27 -22.77 19.89 14.79
CA GLY A 27 -22.49 20.42 16.13
C GLY A 27 -22.20 19.36 17.20
N LYS A 28 -22.09 18.08 16.86
CA LYS A 28 -21.65 17.03 17.77
C LYS A 28 -20.14 17.04 17.89
N PRO A 29 -19.58 16.83 19.12
CA PRO A 29 -18.14 16.82 19.32
C PRO A 29 -17.50 15.73 18.46
N ALA A 30 -16.32 16.02 17.94
CA ALA A 30 -15.47 15.01 17.29
C ALA A 30 -15.16 13.89 18.27
N GLN A 31 -15.22 12.67 17.80
CA GLN A 31 -14.67 11.54 18.54
C GLN A 31 -13.22 11.32 18.06
N GLU A 32 -12.28 11.41 18.99
CA GLU A 32 -10.88 11.08 18.70
C GLU A 32 -10.60 9.60 18.96
N ALA A 33 -9.83 8.99 18.04
CA ALA A 33 -9.31 7.65 18.28
C ALA A 33 -8.39 7.63 19.50
N LEU A 34 -8.49 6.58 20.29
CA LEU A 34 -7.64 6.42 21.48
C LEU A 34 -6.17 6.21 21.09
N ASN A 35 -5.27 6.70 21.89
CA ASN A 35 -3.86 6.35 21.77
C ASN A 35 -3.60 5.00 22.44
N GLY A 36 -2.78 4.18 21.80
CA GLY A 36 -2.34 2.91 22.34
C GLY A 36 -0.92 2.57 21.94
N VAL A 37 -0.40 1.52 22.52
CA VAL A 37 0.91 0.95 22.21
C VAL A 37 0.79 -0.57 22.10
N ILE A 38 1.45 -1.16 21.09
CA ILE A 38 1.50 -2.61 20.94
C ILE A 38 2.50 -3.16 21.96
N GLY A 39 2.00 -3.98 22.87
CA GLY A 39 2.76 -4.62 23.93
C GLY A 39 3.02 -6.09 23.67
N ALA A 40 4.05 -6.61 24.31
CA ALA A 40 4.42 -8.01 24.38
C ALA A 40 5.05 -8.30 25.76
N MET A 41 5.27 -9.59 26.07
CA MET A 41 6.01 -9.98 27.25
C MET A 41 7.37 -9.27 27.31
N ALA A 42 7.68 -8.67 28.44
CA ALA A 42 8.95 -7.97 28.64
C ALA A 42 10.15 -8.89 28.43
N ILE A 43 11.19 -8.39 27.78
CA ILE A 43 12.39 -9.17 27.42
C ILE A 43 13.04 -9.85 28.62
N HIS A 44 12.98 -9.24 29.82
CA HIS A 44 13.55 -9.79 31.05
C HIS A 44 12.81 -11.04 31.56
N LEU A 45 11.57 -11.24 31.14
CA LEU A 45 10.74 -12.38 31.49
C LEU A 45 10.74 -13.49 30.44
N GLN A 46 11.36 -13.23 29.27
CA GLN A 46 11.45 -14.20 28.17
C GLN A 46 12.58 -15.19 28.38
N SER A 47 12.32 -16.45 28.07
CA SER A 47 13.36 -17.49 27.98
C SER A 47 14.33 -17.24 26.81
N ALA A 48 15.48 -17.90 26.81
CA ALA A 48 16.42 -17.84 25.70
C ALA A 48 15.83 -18.39 24.37
N ALA A 49 14.87 -19.30 24.46
CA ALA A 49 14.15 -19.82 23.31
C ALA A 49 13.16 -18.80 22.75
N ASP A 50 12.40 -18.12 23.61
CA ASP A 50 11.43 -17.10 23.19
C ASP A 50 12.10 -15.94 22.44
N ARG A 51 13.29 -15.54 22.89
CA ARG A 51 14.06 -14.43 22.25
C ARG A 51 14.56 -14.77 20.84
N LYS A 52 14.63 -16.05 20.48
CA LYS A 52 15.08 -16.48 19.14
C LYS A 52 13.94 -16.58 18.13
N ASN A 53 12.70 -16.59 18.60
CA ASN A 53 11.51 -16.75 17.76
C ASN A 53 10.78 -15.43 17.56
N VAL A 54 10.15 -15.27 16.40
CA VAL A 54 9.24 -14.16 16.14
C VAL A 54 7.97 -14.40 16.92
N LEU A 55 7.55 -13.41 17.72
CA LEU A 55 6.29 -13.48 18.44
C LEU A 55 5.11 -13.52 17.47
N PRO A 56 4.22 -14.51 17.57
CA PRO A 56 2.97 -14.52 16.82
C PRO A 56 2.11 -13.29 17.18
N ILE A 57 1.35 -12.79 16.21
CA ILE A 57 0.47 -11.62 16.43
C ILE A 57 -0.55 -11.89 17.54
N GLU A 58 -1.00 -13.13 17.68
CA GLU A 58 -1.95 -13.57 18.70
C GLU A 58 -1.43 -13.39 20.14
N ASN A 59 -0.13 -13.29 20.30
CA ASN A 59 0.53 -13.08 21.60
C ASN A 59 0.81 -11.60 21.88
N LEU A 60 0.44 -10.73 20.96
CA LEU A 60 0.54 -9.27 21.14
C LEU A 60 -0.77 -8.72 21.69
N TYR A 61 -0.69 -7.63 22.43
CA TYR A 61 -1.83 -6.88 22.92
C TYR A 61 -1.65 -5.38 22.65
N VAL A 62 -2.72 -4.63 22.77
CA VAL A 62 -2.67 -3.17 22.67
C VAL A 62 -3.03 -2.59 24.04
N ASP A 63 -2.08 -1.88 24.63
CA ASP A 63 -2.29 -1.14 25.85
C ASP A 63 -2.86 0.24 25.52
N ILE A 64 -4.04 0.54 26.07
CA ILE A 64 -4.73 1.84 25.95
C ILE A 64 -4.81 2.59 27.30
N GLY A 65 -4.08 2.12 28.30
CA GLY A 65 -4.10 2.70 29.65
C GLY A 65 -5.38 2.44 30.42
N ALA A 66 -6.12 1.38 30.12
CA ALA A 66 -7.30 0.97 30.86
C ALA A 66 -6.89 0.26 32.16
N LYS A 67 -7.61 0.51 33.24
CA LYS A 67 -7.34 -0.09 34.56
C LYS A 67 -7.73 -1.56 34.66
N ASP A 68 -8.73 -1.97 33.88
CA ASP A 68 -9.27 -3.32 33.86
C ASP A 68 -9.90 -3.65 32.49
N LYS A 69 -10.38 -4.90 32.36
CA LYS A 69 -11.00 -5.41 31.15
C LYS A 69 -12.31 -4.68 30.80
N ASP A 70 -13.10 -4.34 31.80
CA ASP A 70 -14.42 -3.72 31.59
C ASP A 70 -14.26 -2.30 31.07
N GLU A 71 -13.32 -1.54 31.61
CA GLU A 71 -12.96 -0.24 31.07
C GLU A 71 -12.39 -0.33 29.66
N ALA A 72 -11.54 -1.33 29.39
CA ALA A 72 -10.99 -1.53 28.05
C ALA A 72 -12.09 -1.82 27.03
N LEU A 73 -13.02 -2.72 27.34
CA LEU A 73 -14.16 -3.06 26.48
C LEU A 73 -15.15 -1.91 26.31
N ALA A 74 -15.35 -1.09 27.34
CA ALA A 74 -16.20 0.09 27.23
C ALA A 74 -15.61 1.14 26.29
N LYS A 75 -14.29 1.31 26.26
CA LYS A 75 -13.56 2.27 25.41
C LYS A 75 -13.30 1.73 23.99
N ALA A 76 -13.02 0.45 23.88
CA ALA A 76 -12.67 -0.23 22.64
C ALA A 76 -13.34 -1.60 22.59
N PRO A 77 -14.63 -1.68 22.22
CA PRO A 77 -15.33 -2.95 22.09
C PRO A 77 -14.68 -3.84 21.02
N GLU A 78 -14.99 -5.14 21.09
CA GLU A 78 -14.51 -6.10 20.10
C GLU A 78 -14.88 -5.67 18.68
N GLY A 79 -13.92 -5.78 17.76
CA GLY A 79 -14.07 -5.29 16.38
C GLY A 79 -13.60 -3.84 16.18
N THR A 80 -13.21 -3.12 17.23
CA THR A 80 -12.63 -1.78 17.08
C THR A 80 -11.33 -1.85 16.27
N PRO A 81 -11.22 -1.09 15.17
CA PRO A 81 -10.04 -1.11 14.32
C PRO A 81 -8.85 -0.44 14.99
N ILE A 82 -7.66 -0.93 14.66
CA ILE A 82 -6.40 -0.40 15.15
C ILE A 82 -5.51 -0.06 13.96
N THR A 83 -4.95 1.13 13.96
CA THR A 83 -4.03 1.59 12.90
C THR A 83 -2.75 2.18 13.49
N PHE A 84 -1.65 2.10 12.76
CA PHE A 84 -0.39 2.70 13.21
C PHE A 84 -0.50 4.23 13.30
N ALA A 85 0.15 4.81 14.30
CA ALA A 85 0.17 6.25 14.55
C ALA A 85 1.43 6.93 13.98
N THR A 86 1.97 6.40 12.88
CA THR A 86 3.14 6.95 12.21
C THR A 86 2.76 8.24 11.48
N PRO A 87 3.37 9.38 11.82
CA PRO A 87 3.17 10.62 11.09
C PRO A 87 3.89 10.60 9.75
N SER A 88 3.38 11.34 8.78
CA SER A 88 4.13 11.61 7.56
C SER A 88 5.25 12.61 7.85
N THR A 89 6.49 12.25 7.52
CA THR A 89 7.69 13.04 7.84
C THR A 89 8.66 13.00 6.66
N PRO A 90 9.17 14.15 6.20
CA PRO A 90 10.26 14.17 5.22
C PRO A 90 11.50 13.43 5.76
N ILE A 91 12.18 12.71 4.89
CA ILE A 91 13.42 11.98 5.21
C ILE A 91 14.38 12.03 4.03
N GLY A 92 15.63 12.47 4.26
CA GLY A 92 16.60 12.66 3.19
C GLY A 92 16.10 13.64 2.12
N ASP A 93 16.63 13.54 0.91
CA ASP A 93 16.24 14.39 -0.20
C ASP A 93 15.04 13.78 -0.95
N GLY A 94 13.92 14.51 -0.97
CA GLY A 94 12.75 14.15 -1.76
C GLY A 94 12.01 12.88 -1.33
N CYS A 95 12.39 12.27 -0.19
CA CYS A 95 11.70 11.08 0.31
C CYS A 95 10.74 11.41 1.45
N LEU A 96 9.73 10.56 1.61
CA LEU A 96 8.71 10.66 2.63
C LEU A 96 8.65 9.35 3.41
N LEU A 97 8.75 9.44 4.73
CA LEU A 97 8.37 8.38 5.64
C LEU A 97 6.89 8.55 5.97
N CYS A 98 6.09 7.54 5.76
CA CYS A 98 4.64 7.61 6.00
C CYS A 98 4.06 6.24 6.38
N LYS A 99 2.80 6.28 6.79
CA LYS A 99 1.97 5.10 7.00
C LYS A 99 1.20 4.77 5.73
N ALA A 100 1.11 3.49 5.38
CA ALA A 100 0.28 3.01 4.27
C ALA A 100 0.54 3.78 2.96
N GLY A 101 1.84 3.97 2.62
CA GLY A 101 2.23 4.48 1.30
C GLY A 101 1.62 3.64 0.20
N ASP A 102 1.61 2.34 0.39
CA ASP A 102 0.79 1.36 -0.28
C ASP A 102 -0.57 1.25 0.45
N ASP A 103 -1.76 1.61 -0.15
CA ASP A 103 -1.73 2.26 -1.46
C ASP A 103 -2.35 3.68 -1.41
N ARG A 104 -1.87 4.51 -0.54
CA ARG A 104 -2.28 5.93 -0.53
C ARG A 104 -1.68 6.71 -1.70
N VAL A 105 -0.54 6.26 -2.25
CA VAL A 105 0.09 6.94 -3.39
C VAL A 105 -0.69 6.73 -4.68
N GLY A 106 -1.19 5.53 -4.94
CA GLY A 106 -2.07 5.26 -6.07
C GLY A 106 -3.38 6.03 -5.95
N CYS A 107 -4.01 6.02 -4.77
CA CYS A 107 -5.20 6.84 -4.50
C CYS A 107 -4.95 8.34 -4.74
N TYR A 108 -3.82 8.87 -4.29
CA TYR A 108 -3.44 10.26 -4.52
C TYR A 108 -3.30 10.57 -6.01
N ASN A 109 -2.63 9.71 -6.76
CA ASN A 109 -2.47 9.90 -8.19
C ASN A 109 -3.77 9.72 -8.98
N LEU A 110 -4.66 8.81 -8.56
CA LEU A 110 -6.01 8.72 -9.13
C LEU A 110 -6.81 10.00 -8.92
N LEU A 111 -6.74 10.62 -7.73
CA LEU A 111 -7.38 11.93 -7.47
C LEU A 111 -6.83 13.03 -8.39
N ARG A 112 -5.53 13.05 -8.66
CA ARG A 112 -4.92 14.00 -9.61
C ARG A 112 -5.40 13.74 -11.04
N LEU A 113 -5.49 12.47 -11.44
CA LEU A 113 -5.94 12.08 -12.78
C LEU A 113 -7.41 12.42 -13.05
N LEU A 114 -8.26 12.50 -12.03
CA LEU A 114 -9.64 12.99 -12.17
C LEU A 114 -9.73 14.42 -12.71
N HIS A 115 -8.67 15.20 -12.57
CA HIS A 115 -8.58 16.58 -13.08
C HIS A 115 -7.77 16.66 -14.39
N ALA A 116 -7.38 15.54 -14.98
CA ALA A 116 -6.67 15.53 -16.25
C ALA A 116 -7.67 15.48 -17.42
N ASP A 117 -7.31 16.13 -18.52
CA ASP A 117 -8.10 16.09 -19.77
C ASP A 117 -7.85 14.76 -20.47
N VAL A 118 -8.53 13.70 -20.05
CA VAL A 118 -8.42 12.36 -20.66
C VAL A 118 -9.14 12.30 -21.98
N THR A 119 -8.60 11.54 -22.94
CA THR A 119 -9.10 11.46 -24.32
C THR A 119 -9.95 10.23 -24.60
N CYS A 120 -10.13 9.36 -23.62
CA CYS A 120 -10.93 8.14 -23.74
C CYS A 120 -11.89 7.98 -22.57
N ASP A 121 -12.90 7.14 -22.73
CA ASP A 121 -13.80 6.78 -21.62
C ASP A 121 -13.01 6.13 -20.49
N THR A 122 -12.93 6.81 -19.37
CA THR A 122 -12.09 6.40 -18.25
C THR A 122 -12.89 6.29 -16.94
N TRP A 123 -12.70 5.19 -16.26
CA TRP A 123 -13.24 4.95 -14.92
C TRP A 123 -12.11 5.00 -13.89
N PHE A 124 -12.27 5.79 -12.86
CA PHE A 124 -11.36 5.86 -11.72
C PHE A 124 -11.96 5.06 -10.56
N ALA A 125 -11.41 3.88 -10.31
CA ALA A 125 -11.91 2.96 -9.30
C ALA A 125 -11.02 2.96 -8.05
N PHE A 126 -11.55 3.42 -6.94
CA PHE A 126 -10.93 3.30 -5.62
C PHE A 126 -11.47 2.05 -4.96
N THR A 127 -10.77 0.96 -5.13
CA THR A 127 -11.19 -0.35 -4.66
C THR A 127 -10.95 -0.52 -3.16
N CYS A 128 -11.78 -1.31 -2.51
CA CYS A 128 -11.61 -1.63 -1.10
C CYS A 128 -11.12 -3.07 -0.92
N GLN A 129 -10.46 -3.32 0.21
CA GLN A 129 -10.04 -4.66 0.62
C GLN A 129 -9.05 -5.34 -0.35
N GLU A 130 -8.15 -4.57 -0.94
CA GLU A 130 -7.04 -5.12 -1.73
C GLU A 130 -6.18 -6.01 -0.85
N GLU A 131 -5.72 -5.54 0.31
CA GLU A 131 -4.83 -6.19 1.29
C GLU A 131 -5.35 -7.52 1.87
N VAL A 132 -6.59 -7.85 1.63
CA VAL A 132 -7.24 -9.08 2.10
C VAL A 132 -7.77 -9.94 0.95
N GLY A 133 -7.23 -9.76 -0.24
CA GLY A 133 -7.50 -10.56 -1.43
C GLY A 133 -8.25 -9.84 -2.54
N SER A 134 -7.95 -8.55 -2.74
CA SER A 134 -8.41 -7.74 -3.90
C SER A 134 -9.93 -7.80 -4.12
N ARG A 135 -10.69 -7.79 -3.02
CA ARG A 135 -12.13 -8.09 -3.06
C ARG A 135 -12.94 -7.05 -3.81
N GLY A 136 -12.60 -5.76 -3.63
CA GLY A 136 -13.29 -4.66 -4.31
C GLY A 136 -13.05 -4.67 -5.82
N ALA A 137 -11.88 -5.11 -6.26
CA ALA A 137 -11.52 -5.17 -7.67
C ALA A 137 -12.38 -6.16 -8.48
N TYR A 138 -12.79 -7.28 -7.89
CA TYR A 138 -13.75 -8.20 -8.53
C TYR A 138 -15.06 -7.51 -8.88
N GLY A 139 -15.64 -6.78 -7.91
CA GLY A 139 -16.90 -6.08 -8.12
C GLY A 139 -16.77 -4.94 -9.12
N ALA A 140 -15.68 -4.17 -9.04
CA ALA A 140 -15.40 -3.08 -9.96
C ALA A 140 -15.22 -3.59 -11.40
N ALA A 141 -14.39 -4.61 -11.60
CA ALA A 141 -14.14 -5.21 -12.90
C ALA A 141 -15.41 -5.80 -13.52
N PHE A 142 -16.22 -6.50 -12.72
CA PHE A 142 -17.48 -7.06 -13.18
C PHE A 142 -18.49 -5.99 -13.65
N ARG A 143 -18.55 -4.86 -12.94
CA ARG A 143 -19.46 -3.77 -13.27
C ARG A 143 -18.97 -2.94 -14.47
N ILE A 144 -17.67 -2.64 -14.52
CA ILE A 144 -17.08 -1.74 -15.51
C ILE A 144 -16.78 -2.48 -16.82
N GLN A 145 -16.32 -3.72 -16.76
CA GLN A 145 -15.86 -4.53 -17.89
C GLN A 145 -14.88 -3.77 -18.78
N PRO A 146 -13.73 -3.32 -18.24
CA PRO A 146 -12.79 -2.50 -18.98
C PRO A 146 -12.05 -3.32 -20.07
N ASP A 147 -11.70 -2.71 -21.18
CA ASP A 147 -10.78 -3.28 -22.19
C ASP A 147 -9.34 -3.28 -21.67
N VAL A 148 -8.98 -2.20 -20.96
CA VAL A 148 -7.65 -1.98 -20.39
C VAL A 148 -7.80 -1.47 -18.97
N ALA A 149 -6.95 -1.97 -18.06
CA ALA A 149 -6.84 -1.44 -16.71
C ALA A 149 -5.36 -1.14 -16.37
N LEU A 150 -5.11 0.07 -15.94
CA LEU A 150 -3.86 0.47 -15.31
C LEU A 150 -4.07 0.45 -13.79
N ILE A 151 -3.22 -0.29 -13.10
CA ILE A 151 -3.26 -0.39 -11.64
C ILE A 151 -2.15 0.49 -11.08
N LEU A 152 -2.52 1.45 -10.24
CA LEU A 152 -1.60 2.35 -9.57
C LEU A 152 -1.48 1.89 -8.13
N GLU A 153 -0.25 1.57 -7.70
CA GLU A 153 -0.02 1.04 -6.34
C GLU A 153 1.41 1.34 -5.84
N GLY A 154 1.71 0.93 -4.60
CA GLY A 154 3.06 0.81 -4.09
C GLY A 154 3.64 -0.58 -4.32
N THR A 155 4.97 -0.74 -4.35
CA THR A 155 5.61 -2.06 -4.41
C THR A 155 6.92 -2.11 -3.63
N THR A 156 7.29 -3.31 -3.16
CA THR A 156 8.54 -3.53 -2.43
C THR A 156 9.75 -3.14 -3.28
N ALA A 157 10.60 -2.25 -2.77
CA ALA A 157 11.86 -1.90 -3.41
C ALA A 157 12.96 -2.94 -3.14
N ASN A 158 13.19 -3.29 -1.88
CA ASN A 158 14.27 -4.17 -1.41
C ASN A 158 15.67 -3.72 -1.87
N ASP A 159 15.91 -2.41 -1.84
CA ASP A 159 17.12 -1.77 -2.35
C ASP A 159 18.01 -1.16 -1.25
N ALA A 160 17.64 -1.32 0.03
CA ALA A 160 18.40 -0.82 1.18
C ALA A 160 19.42 -1.85 1.67
N GLY A 161 20.57 -1.38 2.15
CA GLY A 161 21.65 -2.21 2.65
C GLY A 161 22.41 -2.95 1.54
N GLU A 162 23.28 -3.88 1.93
CA GLU A 162 24.07 -4.73 1.01
C GLU A 162 23.19 -5.88 0.48
N GLN A 163 22.31 -5.56 -0.48
CA GLN A 163 21.50 -6.58 -1.16
C GLN A 163 22.15 -6.98 -2.48
N ASP A 164 22.13 -8.28 -2.76
CA ASP A 164 22.43 -8.80 -4.09
C ASP A 164 21.54 -8.13 -5.14
N GLU A 165 22.12 -7.68 -6.24
CA GLU A 165 21.40 -7.01 -7.33
C GLU A 165 20.20 -7.84 -7.83
N THR A 166 20.33 -9.16 -7.85
CA THR A 166 19.26 -10.08 -8.28
C THR A 166 18.08 -10.15 -7.33
N ARG A 167 18.22 -9.65 -6.10
CA ARG A 167 17.16 -9.60 -5.09
C ARG A 167 16.47 -8.24 -5.00
N LYS A 168 16.98 -7.25 -5.67
CA LYS A 168 16.34 -5.92 -5.76
C LYS A 168 15.14 -6.01 -6.69
N VAL A 169 13.98 -5.66 -6.19
CA VAL A 169 12.73 -5.67 -6.96
C VAL A 169 12.64 -4.43 -7.83
N CYS A 170 12.88 -3.29 -7.24
CA CYS A 170 13.01 -1.97 -7.86
C CYS A 170 13.80 -1.06 -6.91
N ARG A 171 14.05 0.20 -7.29
CA ARG A 171 14.84 1.14 -6.49
C ARG A 171 14.12 2.46 -6.32
N LEU A 172 14.22 3.03 -5.11
CA LEU A 172 13.76 4.38 -4.83
C LEU A 172 14.53 5.41 -5.68
N GLY A 173 13.83 6.45 -6.13
CA GLY A 173 14.42 7.54 -6.93
C GLY A 173 14.79 7.14 -8.35
N LYS A 174 14.27 6.00 -8.85
CA LYS A 174 14.49 5.56 -10.24
C LYS A 174 13.22 5.57 -11.08
N GLY A 175 12.20 6.25 -10.60
CA GLY A 175 10.93 6.40 -11.30
C GLY A 175 9.96 5.25 -11.07
N VAL A 176 8.83 5.33 -11.75
CA VAL A 176 7.76 4.34 -11.66
C VAL A 176 8.23 2.96 -12.10
N ALA A 177 7.89 1.93 -11.32
CA ALA A 177 8.19 0.54 -11.65
C ALA A 177 7.03 -0.05 -12.48
N VAL A 178 7.28 -0.39 -13.73
CA VAL A 178 6.32 -1.02 -14.64
C VAL A 178 6.45 -2.53 -14.51
N SER A 179 5.36 -3.22 -14.19
CA SER A 179 5.37 -4.67 -13.96
C SER A 179 4.96 -5.44 -15.22
N PHE A 180 5.80 -6.37 -15.67
CA PHE A 180 5.42 -7.33 -16.72
C PHE A 180 4.69 -8.55 -16.15
N MET A 181 4.93 -8.90 -14.88
CA MET A 181 4.30 -10.04 -14.21
C MET A 181 4.41 -9.90 -12.68
N ASP A 182 3.39 -10.37 -11.98
CA ASP A 182 3.39 -10.65 -10.55
C ASP A 182 2.82 -12.05 -10.27
N LYS A 183 2.49 -12.39 -9.02
CA LYS A 183 1.90 -13.70 -8.69
C LYS A 183 0.45 -13.85 -9.13
N ALA A 184 -0.23 -12.76 -9.44
CA ALA A 184 -1.67 -12.73 -9.71
C ALA A 184 -2.01 -12.43 -11.17
N SER A 185 -1.12 -11.74 -11.91
CA SER A 185 -1.36 -11.30 -13.28
C SER A 185 -0.10 -11.31 -14.16
N ILE A 186 -0.33 -11.28 -15.46
CA ILE A 186 0.69 -11.13 -16.51
C ILE A 186 0.23 -9.98 -17.40
N ALA A 187 1.03 -8.92 -17.50
CA ALA A 187 0.73 -7.81 -18.38
C ALA A 187 0.73 -8.24 -19.86
N GLN A 188 -0.18 -7.69 -20.66
CA GLN A 188 -0.12 -7.92 -22.09
C GLN A 188 1.16 -7.32 -22.66
N PRO A 189 1.93 -8.08 -23.46
CA PRO A 189 3.22 -7.61 -23.99
C PRO A 189 3.15 -6.28 -24.74
N GLU A 190 2.08 -6.07 -25.49
CA GLU A 190 1.88 -4.83 -26.28
C GLU A 190 1.64 -3.63 -25.37
N LEU A 191 0.79 -3.77 -24.32
CA LEU A 191 0.52 -2.71 -23.35
C LEU A 191 1.77 -2.38 -22.54
N PHE A 192 2.49 -3.40 -22.09
CA PHE A 192 3.74 -3.21 -21.35
C PHE A 192 4.78 -2.47 -22.20
N ALA A 193 5.01 -2.92 -23.43
CA ALA A 193 5.96 -2.28 -24.35
C ALA A 193 5.53 -0.85 -24.73
N GLU A 194 4.23 -0.59 -24.84
CA GLU A 194 3.70 0.73 -25.12
C GLU A 194 3.97 1.71 -23.96
N LEU A 195 3.73 1.28 -22.72
CA LEU A 195 4.00 2.10 -21.53
C LEU A 195 5.50 2.44 -21.39
N LEU A 196 6.39 1.50 -21.67
CA LEU A 196 7.83 1.77 -21.66
C LEU A 196 8.22 2.78 -22.75
N ARG A 197 7.75 2.59 -23.99
CA ARG A 197 8.01 3.55 -25.09
C ARG A 197 7.47 4.94 -24.79
N LEU A 198 6.30 5.00 -24.15
CA LEU A 198 5.68 6.26 -23.76
C LEU A 198 6.50 6.97 -22.67
N ALA A 199 6.98 6.23 -21.68
CA ALA A 199 7.85 6.75 -20.64
C ALA A 199 9.17 7.28 -21.22
N GLU A 200 9.82 6.51 -22.09
CA GLU A 200 11.06 6.92 -22.78
C GLU A 200 10.84 8.18 -23.62
N GLY A 201 9.81 8.17 -24.47
CA GLY A 201 9.50 9.28 -25.40
C GLY A 201 9.11 10.57 -24.69
N SER A 202 8.57 10.49 -23.46
CA SER A 202 8.17 11.63 -22.64
C SER A 202 9.22 12.03 -21.58
N GLY A 203 10.35 11.35 -21.53
CA GLY A 203 11.40 11.61 -20.52
C GLY A 203 10.98 11.32 -19.09
N ILE A 204 9.99 10.41 -18.90
CA ILE A 204 9.50 10.02 -17.59
C ILE A 204 10.42 8.97 -16.98
N ALA A 205 10.92 9.23 -15.77
CA ALA A 205 11.76 8.27 -15.05
C ALA A 205 10.98 6.97 -14.79
N HIS A 206 11.53 5.85 -15.24
CA HIS A 206 10.88 4.54 -15.11
C HIS A 206 11.88 3.41 -14.97
N GLN A 207 11.41 2.30 -14.47
CA GLN A 207 12.16 1.05 -14.36
C GLN A 207 11.23 -0.15 -14.53
N VAL A 208 11.78 -1.31 -14.83
CA VAL A 208 11.02 -2.57 -14.86
C VAL A 208 11.07 -3.21 -13.47
N LYS A 209 9.94 -3.68 -12.95
CA LYS A 209 9.90 -4.48 -11.73
C LYS A 209 10.53 -5.84 -11.98
N MET A 210 11.66 -6.13 -11.33
CA MET A 210 12.51 -7.28 -11.65
C MET A 210 12.11 -8.60 -10.99
N ALA A 211 11.31 -8.56 -9.94
CA ALA A 211 10.91 -9.76 -9.21
C ALA A 211 9.41 -10.01 -9.28
N VAL A 212 9.04 -11.28 -9.45
CA VAL A 212 7.66 -11.76 -9.34
C VAL A 212 7.33 -11.90 -7.86
N ALA A 213 6.85 -10.84 -7.24
CA ALA A 213 6.53 -10.79 -5.82
C ALA A 213 5.15 -10.16 -5.60
N GLY A 214 4.37 -10.74 -4.67
CA GLY A 214 3.04 -10.26 -4.35
C GLY A 214 2.03 -10.46 -5.47
N GLY A 215 0.85 -9.95 -5.28
CA GLY A 215 -0.23 -9.80 -6.24
C GLY A 215 -1.03 -8.59 -5.84
N ASN A 216 -1.91 -8.10 -6.70
CA ASN A 216 -2.71 -6.91 -6.49
C ASN A 216 -4.01 -6.98 -7.28
N ASP A 217 -4.71 -5.88 -7.39
CA ASP A 217 -5.99 -5.77 -8.08
C ASP A 217 -5.96 -6.14 -9.56
N SER A 218 -4.77 -6.15 -10.20
CA SER A 218 -4.63 -6.61 -11.59
C SER A 218 -5.10 -8.05 -11.80
N GLY A 219 -4.86 -8.91 -10.82
CA GLY A 219 -5.21 -10.33 -10.89
C GLY A 219 -6.72 -10.59 -11.09
N PRO A 220 -7.60 -10.13 -10.19
CA PRO A 220 -9.04 -10.25 -10.37
C PRO A 220 -9.54 -9.49 -11.60
N ILE A 221 -9.02 -8.29 -11.89
CA ILE A 221 -9.44 -7.52 -13.06
C ILE A 221 -9.16 -8.28 -14.36
N GLN A 222 -7.96 -8.86 -14.49
CA GLN A 222 -7.57 -9.65 -15.66
C GLN A 222 -8.47 -10.86 -15.91
N ARG A 223 -9.08 -11.42 -14.87
CA ARG A 223 -9.84 -12.69 -14.92
C ARG A 223 -11.35 -12.54 -14.77
N THR A 224 -11.86 -11.33 -14.58
CA THR A 224 -13.29 -11.09 -14.39
C THR A 224 -13.98 -10.83 -15.71
N GLY A 225 -15.15 -11.42 -15.91
CA GLY A 225 -15.94 -11.27 -17.14
C GLY A 225 -15.21 -11.84 -18.36
N CYS A 226 -15.08 -11.03 -19.39
CA CYS A 226 -14.32 -11.40 -20.60
C CYS A 226 -12.80 -11.21 -20.44
N GLY A 227 -12.36 -10.76 -19.27
CA GLY A 227 -10.97 -10.36 -19.01
C GLY A 227 -10.64 -8.96 -19.50
N ALA A 228 -9.55 -8.40 -18.98
CA ALA A 228 -9.03 -7.10 -19.39
C ALA A 228 -7.52 -7.18 -19.64
N LYS A 229 -7.00 -6.32 -20.49
CA LYS A 229 -5.55 -6.09 -20.59
C LYS A 229 -5.14 -5.30 -19.35
N VAL A 230 -4.15 -5.79 -18.61
CA VAL A 230 -3.70 -5.13 -17.38
C VAL A 230 -2.23 -4.76 -17.46
N CYS A 231 -1.85 -3.67 -16.79
CA CYS A 231 -0.48 -3.37 -16.46
C CYS A 231 -0.44 -2.60 -15.14
N VAL A 232 0.57 -2.90 -14.33
CA VAL A 232 0.73 -2.31 -13.00
C VAL A 232 1.85 -1.27 -13.03
N LEU A 233 1.55 -0.08 -12.57
CA LEU A 233 2.46 1.04 -12.40
C LEU A 233 2.66 1.25 -10.90
N SER A 234 3.84 0.92 -10.38
CA SER A 234 4.08 0.94 -8.94
C SER A 234 5.06 2.02 -8.51
N VAL A 235 4.80 2.66 -7.37
CA VAL A 235 5.77 3.49 -6.68
C VAL A 235 6.69 2.59 -5.85
N PRO A 236 8.02 2.65 -6.02
CA PRO A 236 8.94 1.91 -5.16
C PRO A 236 8.80 2.31 -3.69
N CYS A 237 8.61 1.34 -2.81
CA CYS A 237 8.45 1.54 -1.38
C CYS A 237 9.40 0.66 -0.60
N ARG A 238 10.17 1.23 0.34
CA ARG A 238 10.88 0.45 1.37
C ARG A 238 9.95 0.19 2.54
N TYR A 239 10.13 -0.94 3.20
CA TYR A 239 9.42 -1.32 4.44
C TYR A 239 7.90 -1.36 4.28
N ILE A 240 7.42 -1.71 3.10
CA ILE A 240 6.00 -1.98 2.84
C ILE A 240 5.47 -3.05 3.82
N HIS A 241 4.19 -3.08 4.11
CA HIS A 241 3.57 -4.00 5.10
C HIS A 241 4.15 -3.85 6.51
N SER A 242 4.56 -2.64 6.87
CA SER A 242 5.07 -2.30 8.20
C SER A 242 4.48 -0.98 8.70
N PRO A 243 4.73 -0.62 9.97
CA PRO A 243 4.25 0.65 10.51
C PRO A 243 4.74 1.91 9.78
N SER A 244 5.82 1.80 9.02
CA SER A 244 6.47 2.95 8.37
C SER A 244 6.98 2.55 6.99
N THR A 245 6.48 3.19 5.96
CA THR A 245 6.93 3.06 4.57
C THR A 245 7.78 4.27 4.19
N VAL A 246 8.84 4.05 3.43
CA VAL A 246 9.62 5.14 2.81
C VAL A 246 9.49 5.07 1.30
N LEU A 247 9.16 6.20 0.70
CA LEU A 247 9.01 6.37 -0.74
C LEU A 247 9.62 7.71 -1.21
N CYS A 248 9.90 7.84 -2.50
CA CYS A 248 10.39 9.07 -3.13
C CYS A 248 9.25 9.81 -3.82
N LEU A 249 9.17 11.11 -3.63
CA LEU A 249 8.12 11.94 -4.24
C LEU A 249 8.27 12.02 -5.77
N GLU A 250 9.50 11.96 -6.28
CA GLU A 250 9.76 11.91 -7.72
C GLU A 250 9.23 10.61 -8.36
N ASP A 251 9.27 9.49 -7.65
CA ASP A 251 8.69 8.23 -8.14
C ASP A 251 7.15 8.30 -8.16
N VAL A 252 6.55 8.98 -7.18
CA VAL A 252 5.10 9.25 -7.14
C VAL A 252 4.69 10.12 -8.34
N GLU A 253 5.48 11.17 -8.63
CA GLU A 253 5.26 12.03 -9.78
C GLU A 253 5.40 11.26 -11.10
N ALA A 254 6.41 10.39 -11.21
CA ALA A 254 6.63 9.57 -12.40
C ALA A 254 5.46 8.60 -12.66
N GLN A 255 4.87 8.01 -11.62
CA GLN A 255 3.66 7.17 -11.75
C GLN A 255 2.48 7.99 -12.32
N TYR A 256 2.24 9.19 -11.77
CA TYR A 256 1.20 10.08 -12.27
C TYR A 256 1.42 10.46 -13.73
N LEU A 257 2.63 10.91 -14.06
CA LEU A 257 2.96 11.37 -15.41
C LEU A 257 2.80 10.26 -16.45
N LEU A 258 3.22 9.02 -16.13
CA LEU A 258 3.08 7.90 -17.07
C LEU A 258 1.61 7.50 -17.26
N ALA A 259 0.85 7.41 -16.18
CA ALA A 259 -0.58 7.13 -16.28
C ALA A 259 -1.33 8.24 -17.05
N LYS A 260 -1.02 9.51 -16.78
CA LYS A 260 -1.57 10.65 -17.50
C LYS A 260 -1.23 10.59 -19.00
N ALA A 261 0.05 10.40 -19.34
CA ALA A 261 0.49 10.33 -20.73
C ALA A 261 -0.23 9.21 -21.49
N TYR A 262 -0.51 8.08 -20.83
CA TYR A 262 -1.31 7.01 -21.44
C TYR A 262 -2.77 7.40 -21.67
N LEU A 263 -3.40 8.10 -20.76
CA LEU A 263 -4.82 8.48 -20.82
C LEU A 263 -5.10 9.71 -21.70
N THR A 264 -4.06 10.48 -22.06
CA THR A 264 -4.20 11.73 -22.85
C THR A 264 -3.56 11.66 -24.24
N ARG A 265 -3.22 10.47 -24.72
CA ARG A 265 -2.61 10.24 -26.03
C ARG A 265 -3.63 10.24 -27.18
#